data_22988dfc59304e812dcb9ee250e57441
#
_entry.id   22988dfc59304e812dcb9ee250e57441
#
_cell.length_a   1.000
_cell.length_b   1.000
_cell.length_c   1.000
_cell.angle_alpha   90.00
_cell.angle_beta   90.00
_cell.angle_gamma   90.00
#
_symmetry.space_group_name_H-M   'P 1'
#
loop_
_entity.id
_entity.type
_entity.pdbx_description
1 polymer ?
#
loop_
_entity_poly.entity_id
_entity_poly.type
_entity_poly.pdbx_seq_one_letter_code
_entity_poly.pdbx_strand_id
1 'polypeptide(L)'
;MTQNVNAHTIIDIPLSEAWEKLRDISLAHNYVPGIVKTTIVSEQREGVGASRYVYRNEDSYIQETVEEWHAGNGFLIHLHKGEKPAPPFKDAWFRYALEGCGNGQTRLTTTLMYDMPWGGFGKWLGARMAGFVTTTISDVALSMKLYYETGEPTTAGVLKAYKITLK
;
A
#
# COMPACT_ATOMS: atom_id res chain seq x y z
N MET A 1 15.42 -7.11 -13.21
CA MET A 1 14.12 -7.21 -13.91
C MET A 1 13.03 -6.99 -12.87
N THR A 2 12.33 -5.89 -12.99
CA THR A 2 11.31 -5.48 -12.04
C THR A 2 10.10 -6.42 -12.10
N GLN A 3 9.70 -6.93 -10.95
CA GLN A 3 8.49 -7.74 -10.80
C GLN A 3 7.31 -6.85 -10.41
N ASN A 4 6.13 -7.16 -10.89
CA ASN A 4 4.90 -6.43 -10.59
C ASN A 4 3.85 -7.39 -10.04
N VAL A 5 3.28 -7.04 -8.90
CA VAL A 5 2.14 -7.73 -8.31
C VAL A 5 1.06 -6.72 -8.03
N ASN A 6 -0.15 -6.97 -8.49
CA ASN A 6 -1.27 -6.07 -8.27
C ASN A 6 -2.50 -6.79 -7.72
N ALA A 7 -3.35 -6.03 -7.06
CA ALA A 7 -4.68 -6.43 -6.64
C ALA A 7 -5.64 -5.25 -6.83
N HIS A 8 -6.91 -5.56 -7.03
CA HIS A 8 -7.94 -4.53 -7.13
C HIS A 8 -9.19 -4.93 -6.34
N THR A 9 -9.91 -3.94 -5.92
CA THR A 9 -11.22 -4.11 -5.26
C THR A 9 -12.13 -2.95 -5.61
N ILE A 10 -13.44 -3.13 -5.48
CA ILE A 10 -14.43 -2.07 -5.62
C ILE A 10 -14.78 -1.57 -4.22
N ILE A 11 -14.67 -0.26 -4.02
CA ILE A 11 -15.05 0.44 -2.79
C ILE A 11 -16.38 1.12 -3.05
N ASP A 12 -17.32 0.97 -2.12
CA ASP A 12 -18.68 1.50 -2.23
C ASP A 12 -18.78 2.95 -1.74
N ILE A 13 -17.88 3.78 -2.24
CA ILE A 13 -17.86 5.25 -2.06
C ILE A 13 -17.43 5.93 -3.37
N PRO A 14 -17.83 7.21 -3.59
CA PRO A 14 -17.45 7.95 -4.79
C PRO A 14 -15.94 8.26 -4.81
N LEU A 15 -15.40 8.47 -6.02
CA LEU A 15 -13.97 8.73 -6.25
C LEU A 15 -13.44 9.91 -5.44
N SER A 16 -14.21 10.99 -5.34
CA SER A 16 -13.79 12.16 -4.56
C SER A 16 -13.60 11.85 -3.08
N GLU A 17 -14.48 11.05 -2.49
CA GLU A 17 -14.38 10.63 -1.10
C GLU A 17 -13.22 9.65 -0.89
N ALA A 18 -13.04 8.70 -1.80
CA ALA A 18 -11.91 7.78 -1.78
C ALA A 18 -10.58 8.52 -1.86
N TRP A 19 -10.51 9.56 -2.72
CA TRP A 19 -9.31 10.40 -2.83
C TRP A 19 -9.02 11.18 -1.56
N GLU A 20 -10.01 11.80 -0.93
CA GLU A 20 -9.81 12.54 0.34
C GLU A 20 -9.25 11.65 1.46
N LYS A 21 -9.60 10.36 1.46
CA LYS A 21 -9.04 9.38 2.40
C LYS A 21 -7.62 8.95 2.00
N LEU A 22 -7.36 8.72 0.71
CA LEU A 22 -6.06 8.25 0.21
C LEU A 22 -4.98 9.32 0.28
N ARG A 23 -5.31 10.59 -0.01
CA ARG A 23 -4.35 11.70 -0.03
C ARG A 23 -3.71 11.97 1.34
N ASP A 24 -4.38 11.62 2.43
CA ASP A 24 -3.80 11.69 3.76
C ASP A 24 -2.88 10.49 4.01
N ILE A 25 -1.61 10.66 3.65
CA ILE A 25 -0.60 9.61 3.79
C ILE A 25 -0.25 9.27 5.25
N SER A 26 -0.75 10.02 6.24
CA SER A 26 -0.53 9.72 7.66
C SER A 26 -1.33 8.52 8.18
N LEU A 27 -2.28 8.01 7.41
CA LEU A 27 -3.28 7.02 7.84
C LEU A 27 -2.93 5.56 7.50
N ALA A 28 -1.71 5.28 7.01
CA ALA A 28 -1.34 3.92 6.57
C ALA A 28 -1.55 2.84 7.65
N HIS A 29 -1.32 3.16 8.91
CA HIS A 29 -1.52 2.22 10.03
C HIS A 29 -2.98 1.79 10.24
N ASN A 30 -3.94 2.50 9.65
CA ASN A 30 -5.35 2.13 9.72
C ASN A 30 -5.75 1.06 8.69
N TYR A 31 -4.96 0.88 7.63
CA TYR A 31 -5.33 -0.01 6.53
C TYR A 31 -4.20 -0.87 5.97
N VAL A 32 -2.93 -0.62 6.31
CA VAL A 32 -1.85 -1.52 5.87
C VAL A 32 -1.62 -2.61 6.92
N PRO A 33 -1.88 -3.88 6.59
CA PRO A 33 -1.70 -4.97 7.55
C PRO A 33 -0.29 -5.02 8.12
N GLY A 34 -0.19 -5.14 9.44
CA GLY A 34 1.08 -5.22 10.15
C GLY A 34 1.78 -3.88 10.42
N ILE A 35 1.20 -2.75 9.98
CA ILE A 35 1.69 -1.42 10.34
C ILE A 35 0.94 -0.92 11.58
N VAL A 36 1.70 -0.59 12.62
CA VAL A 36 1.16 -0.17 13.93
C VAL A 36 1.18 1.34 14.15
N LYS A 37 2.00 2.06 13.37
CA LYS A 37 2.15 3.52 13.49
C LYS A 37 2.63 4.11 12.17
N THR A 38 2.21 5.34 11.89
CA THR A 38 2.69 6.16 10.76
C THR A 38 3.11 7.53 11.27
N THR A 39 4.26 8.03 10.82
CA THR A 39 4.77 9.37 11.17
C THR A 39 5.21 10.10 9.92
N ILE A 40 4.68 11.30 9.68
CA ILE A 40 5.14 12.18 8.59
C ILE A 40 6.50 12.75 8.96
N VAL A 41 7.44 12.70 8.02
CA VAL A 41 8.83 13.12 8.23
C VAL A 41 9.31 14.20 7.23
N SER A 42 8.45 14.59 6.31
CA SER A 42 8.66 15.72 5.39
C SER A 42 7.92 16.97 5.87
N GLU A 43 8.32 18.15 5.37
CA GLU A 43 7.59 19.40 5.62
C GLU A 43 6.21 19.37 4.98
N GLN A 44 6.14 18.96 3.70
CA GLN A 44 4.86 18.76 3.01
C GLN A 44 4.21 17.43 3.39
N ARG A 45 2.89 17.44 3.43
CA ARG A 45 2.06 16.26 3.73
C ARG A 45 1.49 15.59 2.49
N GLU A 46 1.59 16.25 1.33
CA GLU A 46 1.01 15.83 0.06
C GLU A 46 1.97 16.17 -1.09
N GLY A 47 1.77 15.49 -2.23
CA GLY A 47 2.55 15.72 -3.43
C GLY A 47 3.89 15.03 -3.44
N VAL A 48 4.62 15.22 -4.52
CA VAL A 48 5.96 14.65 -4.71
C VAL A 48 6.92 15.16 -3.62
N GLY A 49 7.65 14.23 -2.99
CA GLY A 49 8.55 14.51 -1.87
C GLY A 49 7.90 14.40 -0.49
N ALA A 50 6.57 14.28 -0.38
CA ALA A 50 5.93 13.93 0.89
C ALA A 50 6.44 12.55 1.36
N SER A 51 6.81 12.46 2.63
CA SER A 51 7.48 11.27 3.16
C SER A 51 6.98 10.90 4.55
N ARG A 52 6.91 9.59 4.80
CA ARG A 52 6.45 9.04 6.07
C ARG A 52 7.30 7.84 6.50
N TYR A 53 7.34 7.60 7.81
CA TYR A 53 7.78 6.34 8.37
C TYR A 53 6.55 5.47 8.67
N VAL A 54 6.58 4.21 8.25
CA VAL A 54 5.61 3.18 8.61
C VAL A 54 6.27 2.14 9.48
N TYR A 55 5.73 1.92 10.68
CA TYR A 55 6.33 1.10 11.72
C TYR A 55 5.62 -0.25 11.81
N ARG A 56 6.38 -1.34 11.83
CA ARG A 56 5.90 -2.68 12.15
C ARG A 56 5.94 -2.97 13.66
N ASN A 57 6.84 -2.34 14.36
CA ASN A 57 6.98 -2.30 15.82
C ASN A 57 7.78 -1.04 16.19
N GLU A 58 8.09 -0.84 17.47
CA GLU A 58 8.78 0.35 17.95
C GLU A 58 10.16 0.58 17.29
N ASP A 59 10.86 -0.50 16.93
CA ASP A 59 12.24 -0.47 16.43
C ASP A 59 12.37 -0.68 14.92
N SER A 60 11.29 -1.08 14.24
CA SER A 60 11.33 -1.46 12.83
C SER A 60 10.40 -0.60 11.98
N TYR A 61 10.99 0.20 11.09
CA TYR A 61 10.27 1.04 10.16
C TYR A 61 10.82 0.94 8.74
N ILE A 62 9.98 1.32 7.79
CA ILE A 62 10.33 1.63 6.39
C ILE A 62 9.97 3.09 6.16
N GLN A 63 10.81 3.79 5.40
CA GLN A 63 10.50 5.11 4.89
C GLN A 63 9.81 4.98 3.53
N GLU A 64 8.77 5.73 3.33
CA GLU A 64 8.01 5.81 2.10
C GLU A 64 7.99 7.27 1.62
N THR A 65 8.45 7.51 0.40
CA THR A 65 8.52 8.85 -0.20
C THR A 65 7.72 8.87 -1.50
N VAL A 66 6.86 9.86 -1.65
CA VAL A 66 6.05 10.04 -2.86
C VAL A 66 6.95 10.50 -4.02
N GLU A 67 6.98 9.74 -5.11
CA GLU A 67 7.71 10.06 -6.35
C GLU A 67 6.80 10.54 -7.48
N GLU A 68 5.54 10.06 -7.52
CA GLU A 68 4.52 10.55 -8.45
C GLU A 68 3.25 10.90 -7.69
N TRP A 69 2.58 11.95 -8.10
CA TRP A 69 1.33 12.41 -7.50
C TRP A 69 0.32 12.78 -8.59
N HIS A 70 -0.81 12.08 -8.62
CA HIS A 70 -1.90 12.31 -9.55
C HIS A 70 -3.15 12.68 -8.74
N ALA A 71 -3.35 13.97 -8.53
CA ALA A 71 -4.46 14.49 -7.72
C ALA A 71 -5.80 13.93 -8.19
N GLY A 72 -6.59 13.37 -7.27
CA GLY A 72 -7.86 12.72 -7.57
C GLY A 72 -7.76 11.25 -7.99
N ASN A 73 -6.58 10.73 -8.32
CA ASN A 73 -6.43 9.39 -8.90
C ASN A 73 -5.43 8.48 -8.18
N GLY A 74 -4.44 9.03 -7.46
CA GLY A 74 -3.49 8.21 -6.74
C GLY A 74 -2.06 8.72 -6.75
N PHE A 75 -1.13 7.89 -6.31
CA PHE A 75 0.29 8.21 -6.25
C PHE A 75 1.18 6.98 -6.22
N LEU A 76 2.46 7.20 -6.49
CA LEU A 76 3.54 6.23 -6.38
C LEU A 76 4.44 6.60 -5.21
N ILE A 77 4.73 5.62 -4.36
CA ILE A 77 5.71 5.75 -3.27
C ILE A 77 6.89 4.84 -3.49
N HIS A 78 8.09 5.35 -3.21
CA HIS A 78 9.32 4.57 -3.12
C HIS A 78 9.50 4.06 -1.70
N LEU A 79 9.79 2.78 -1.54
CA LEU A 79 10.04 2.13 -0.25
C LEU A 79 11.54 2.03 -0.02
N HIS A 80 12.03 2.69 1.04
CA HIS A 80 13.46 2.73 1.33
C HIS A 80 13.72 2.84 2.85
N LYS A 81 14.97 2.84 3.26
CA LYS A 81 15.40 3.09 4.64
C LYS A 81 16.57 4.07 4.64
N GLY A 82 16.23 5.38 4.62
CA GLY A 82 17.21 6.42 4.34
C GLY A 82 17.77 6.28 2.92
N GLU A 83 19.08 6.18 2.78
CA GLU A 83 19.74 5.95 1.47
C GLU A 83 19.81 4.48 1.06
N LYS A 84 19.28 3.56 1.89
CA LYS A 84 19.34 2.12 1.65
C LYS A 84 17.99 1.59 1.16
N PRO A 85 18.01 0.47 0.40
CA PRO A 85 16.79 -0.22 0.02
C PRO A 85 15.97 -0.71 1.23
N ALA A 86 14.68 -0.86 1.06
CA ALA A 86 13.81 -1.53 2.03
C ALA A 86 13.96 -3.07 1.91
N PRO A 87 14.53 -3.76 2.92
CA PRO A 87 14.66 -5.21 2.85
C PRO A 87 13.30 -5.90 2.76
N PRO A 88 13.17 -7.01 2.02
CA PRO A 88 14.23 -7.81 1.36
C PRO A 88 14.54 -7.38 -0.09
N PHE A 89 14.01 -6.26 -0.55
CA PHE A 89 14.13 -5.82 -1.93
C PHE A 89 15.47 -5.12 -2.18
N LYS A 90 15.93 -5.17 -3.44
CA LYS A 90 16.99 -4.29 -3.96
C LYS A 90 16.43 -2.90 -4.22
N ASP A 91 15.18 -2.84 -4.69
CA ASP A 91 14.40 -1.63 -4.86
C ASP A 91 12.92 -1.98 -4.85
N ALA A 92 12.06 -1.07 -4.41
CA ALA A 92 10.62 -1.33 -4.36
C ALA A 92 9.79 -0.05 -4.39
N TRP A 93 8.67 -0.11 -5.11
CA TRP A 93 7.68 0.95 -5.20
C TRP A 93 6.29 0.39 -4.97
N PHE A 94 5.43 1.21 -4.40
CA PHE A 94 4.03 0.88 -4.22
C PHE A 94 3.15 1.96 -4.86
N ARG A 95 2.25 1.53 -5.74
CA ARG A 95 1.29 2.41 -6.40
C ARG A 95 -0.10 2.20 -5.84
N TYR A 96 -0.75 3.29 -5.51
CA TYR A 96 -2.17 3.37 -5.28
C TYR A 96 -2.82 4.06 -6.47
N ALA A 97 -3.87 3.46 -7.04
CA ALA A 97 -4.64 4.03 -8.14
C ALA A 97 -6.14 3.92 -7.88
N LEU A 98 -6.86 5.01 -8.07
CA LEU A 98 -8.30 5.13 -7.93
C LEU A 98 -8.92 5.46 -9.28
N GLU A 99 -10.02 4.79 -9.61
CA GLU A 99 -10.81 5.02 -10.80
C GLU A 99 -12.30 4.96 -10.47
N GLY A 100 -13.06 5.99 -10.84
CA GLY A 100 -14.52 5.99 -10.68
C GLY A 100 -15.17 4.95 -11.58
N CYS A 101 -16.04 4.12 -11.01
CA CYS A 101 -16.78 3.09 -11.76
C CYS A 101 -18.16 3.57 -12.23
N GLY A 102 -18.56 4.80 -11.91
CA GLY A 102 -19.97 5.24 -11.97
C GLY A 102 -20.76 4.75 -10.75
N ASN A 103 -22.05 5.08 -10.68
CA ASN A 103 -22.97 4.66 -9.60
C ASN A 103 -22.44 4.84 -8.16
N GLY A 104 -21.53 5.80 -7.93
CA GLY A 104 -20.99 6.09 -6.59
C GLY A 104 -19.94 5.12 -6.09
N GLN A 105 -19.37 4.29 -6.96
CA GLN A 105 -18.33 3.33 -6.61
C GLN A 105 -16.96 3.71 -7.19
N THR A 106 -15.89 3.24 -6.55
CA THR A 106 -14.51 3.46 -6.95
C THR A 106 -13.76 2.14 -7.02
N ARG A 107 -13.03 1.92 -8.12
CA ARG A 107 -12.03 0.86 -8.21
C ARG A 107 -10.73 1.34 -7.57
N LEU A 108 -10.25 0.61 -6.56
CA LEU A 108 -8.91 0.73 -6.03
C LEU A 108 -8.02 -0.35 -6.63
N THR A 109 -6.89 0.05 -7.19
CA THR A 109 -5.81 -0.85 -7.59
C THR A 109 -4.56 -0.56 -6.78
N THR A 110 -4.00 -1.58 -6.15
CA THR A 110 -2.71 -1.54 -5.46
C THR A 110 -1.69 -2.34 -6.24
N THR A 111 -0.50 -1.80 -6.44
CA THR A 111 0.57 -2.46 -7.20
C THR A 111 1.89 -2.34 -6.46
N LEU A 112 2.52 -3.47 -6.14
CA LEU A 112 3.91 -3.51 -5.70
C LEU A 112 4.80 -3.82 -6.90
N MET A 113 5.75 -2.94 -7.16
CA MET A 113 6.84 -3.12 -8.13
C MET A 113 8.12 -3.28 -7.35
N TYR A 114 8.92 -4.33 -7.65
CA TYR A 114 10.13 -4.58 -6.88
C TYR A 114 11.20 -5.32 -7.66
N ASP A 115 12.43 -5.08 -7.31
CA ASP A 115 13.61 -5.81 -7.75
C ASP A 115 14.19 -6.63 -6.59
N MET A 116 14.58 -7.87 -6.89
CA MET A 116 15.25 -8.73 -5.90
C MET A 116 16.76 -8.59 -6.02
N PRO A 117 17.50 -8.61 -4.90
CA PRO A 117 18.96 -8.68 -4.91
C PRO A 117 19.45 -10.05 -5.40
N TRP A 118 20.73 -10.14 -5.76
CA TRP A 118 21.45 -11.39 -6.02
C TRP A 118 21.03 -12.22 -7.26
N GLY A 119 20.69 -11.61 -8.37
CA GLY A 119 20.57 -12.26 -9.67
C GLY A 119 19.72 -13.54 -9.70
N GLY A 120 20.29 -14.68 -10.06
CA GLY A 120 19.59 -15.97 -10.17
C GLY A 120 19.03 -16.51 -8.85
N PHE A 121 19.74 -16.33 -7.73
CA PHE A 121 19.25 -16.70 -6.39
C PHE A 121 18.09 -15.79 -5.98
N GLY A 122 18.16 -14.51 -6.30
CA GLY A 122 17.06 -13.58 -6.08
C GLY A 122 15.81 -13.95 -6.86
N LYS A 123 15.93 -14.45 -8.09
CA LYS A 123 14.80 -14.98 -8.88
C LYS A 123 14.13 -16.19 -8.20
N TRP A 124 14.94 -17.13 -7.73
CA TRP A 124 14.42 -18.31 -7.02
C TRP A 124 13.70 -17.92 -5.71
N LEU A 125 14.28 -17.02 -4.93
CA LEU A 125 13.68 -16.50 -3.70
C LEU A 125 12.39 -15.73 -4.02
N GLY A 126 12.40 -14.88 -5.05
CA GLY A 126 11.23 -14.14 -5.53
C GLY A 126 10.09 -15.06 -5.94
N ALA A 127 10.39 -16.16 -6.64
CA ALA A 127 9.38 -17.16 -7.02
C ALA A 127 8.73 -17.82 -5.79
N ARG A 128 9.50 -18.11 -4.75
CA ARG A 128 8.95 -18.64 -3.49
C ARG A 128 8.14 -17.62 -2.69
N MET A 129 8.50 -16.36 -2.80
CA MET A 129 7.79 -15.25 -2.13
C MET A 129 6.56 -14.77 -2.90
N ALA A 130 6.40 -15.11 -4.17
CA ALA A 130 5.34 -14.58 -5.03
C ALA A 130 3.94 -14.78 -4.44
N GLY A 131 3.64 -15.95 -3.91
CA GLY A 131 2.35 -16.23 -3.25
C GLY A 131 2.12 -15.36 -2.01
N PHE A 132 3.16 -15.18 -1.18
CA PHE A 132 3.09 -14.32 0.00
C PHE A 132 2.89 -12.86 -0.39
N VAL A 133 3.64 -12.36 -1.38
CA VAL A 133 3.52 -10.99 -1.88
C VAL A 133 2.12 -10.75 -2.46
N THR A 134 1.60 -11.68 -3.29
CA THR A 134 0.26 -11.59 -3.85
C THR A 134 -0.82 -11.49 -2.76
N THR A 135 -0.72 -12.35 -1.74
CA THR A 135 -1.65 -12.32 -0.61
C THR A 135 -1.56 -11.00 0.14
N THR A 136 -0.34 -10.50 0.42
CA THR A 136 -0.12 -9.24 1.13
C THR A 136 -0.73 -8.05 0.36
N ILE A 137 -0.51 -7.97 -0.96
CA ILE A 137 -1.06 -6.88 -1.78
C ILE A 137 -2.59 -6.93 -1.85
N SER A 138 -3.16 -8.12 -1.96
CA SER A 138 -4.61 -8.33 -1.87
C SER A 138 -5.16 -7.92 -0.50
N ASP A 139 -4.47 -8.26 0.57
CA ASP A 139 -4.87 -7.89 1.94
C ASP A 139 -4.82 -6.37 2.17
N VAL A 140 -3.85 -5.67 1.57
CA VAL A 140 -3.83 -4.19 1.58
C VAL A 140 -5.08 -3.63 0.90
N ALA A 141 -5.41 -4.10 -0.31
CA ALA A 141 -6.58 -3.63 -1.04
C ALA A 141 -7.90 -3.87 -0.27
N LEU A 142 -8.07 -5.07 0.30
CA LEU A 142 -9.25 -5.40 1.11
C LEU A 142 -9.31 -4.61 2.41
N SER A 143 -8.19 -4.40 3.08
CA SER A 143 -8.12 -3.59 4.31
C SER A 143 -8.48 -2.13 4.03
N MET A 144 -7.99 -1.57 2.93
CA MET A 144 -8.36 -0.23 2.48
C MET A 144 -9.86 -0.13 2.19
N LYS A 145 -10.44 -1.11 1.48
CA LYS A 145 -11.88 -1.17 1.25
C LYS A 145 -12.66 -1.08 2.56
N LEU A 146 -12.35 -1.93 3.52
CA LEU A 146 -13.05 -1.97 4.81
C LEU A 146 -12.90 -0.64 5.56
N TYR A 147 -11.68 -0.11 5.65
CA TYR A 147 -11.44 1.17 6.32
C TYR A 147 -12.16 2.34 5.65
N TYR A 148 -12.14 2.39 4.31
CA TYR A 148 -12.75 3.50 3.56
C TYR A 148 -14.28 3.48 3.63
N GLU A 149 -14.88 2.31 3.66
CA GLU A 149 -16.34 2.15 3.75
C GLU A 149 -16.87 2.33 5.17
N THR A 150 -16.11 1.94 6.20
CA THR A 150 -16.56 1.95 7.60
C THR A 150 -16.05 3.15 8.40
N GLY A 151 -14.90 3.72 8.02
CA GLY A 151 -14.20 4.73 8.82
C GLY A 151 -13.42 4.16 10.01
N GLU A 152 -13.50 2.86 10.26
CA GLU A 152 -12.83 2.18 11.36
C GLU A 152 -11.53 1.50 10.90
N PRO A 153 -10.43 1.57 11.68
CA PRO A 153 -9.20 0.88 11.35
C PRO A 153 -9.40 -0.62 11.13
N THR A 154 -8.82 -1.15 10.05
CA THR A 154 -8.93 -2.58 9.73
C THR A 154 -7.89 -3.37 10.51
N THR A 155 -8.32 -4.06 11.56
CA THR A 155 -7.47 -4.98 12.32
C THR A 155 -7.32 -6.32 11.59
N ALA A 156 -6.31 -7.11 11.98
CA ALA A 156 -6.11 -8.46 11.44
C ALA A 156 -7.33 -9.36 11.65
N GLY A 157 -8.03 -9.20 12.78
CA GLY A 157 -9.26 -9.96 13.08
C GLY A 157 -10.42 -9.56 12.15
N VAL A 158 -10.61 -8.28 11.91
CA VAL A 158 -11.64 -7.76 10.98
C VAL A 158 -11.36 -8.24 9.56
N LEU A 159 -10.13 -8.14 9.09
CA LEU A 159 -9.75 -8.62 7.76
C LEU A 159 -9.97 -10.13 7.61
N LYS A 160 -9.56 -10.91 8.61
CA LYS A 160 -9.76 -12.37 8.61
C LYS A 160 -11.24 -12.75 8.54
N ALA A 161 -12.08 -12.09 9.35
CA ALA A 161 -13.52 -12.31 9.34
C ALA A 161 -14.15 -11.98 7.99
N TYR A 162 -13.76 -10.86 7.38
CA TYR A 162 -14.23 -10.48 6.06
C TYR A 162 -13.81 -11.47 4.97
N LYS A 163 -12.57 -11.95 4.97
CA LYS A 163 -12.08 -12.95 4.00
C LYS A 163 -12.84 -14.26 4.08
N ILE A 164 -13.42 -14.62 5.22
CA ILE A 164 -14.28 -15.80 5.36
C ILE A 164 -15.61 -15.61 4.61
N THR A 165 -16.14 -14.39 4.56
CA THR A 165 -17.40 -14.09 3.86
C THR A 165 -17.27 -14.13 2.34
N LEU A 166 -16.03 -14.08 1.81
CA LEU A 166 -15.74 -14.11 0.37
C LEU A 166 -15.57 -15.53 -0.19
N LYS A 167 -15.57 -16.56 0.66
CA LYS A 167 -15.44 -17.96 0.28
C LYS A 167 -16.80 -18.63 0.08
#